data_725a04188cbc0db9950b4c80329f9fb4
#
_entry.id   725a04188cbc0db9950b4c80329f9fb4
#
_cell.length_a   1.000
_cell.length_b   1.000
_cell.length_c   1.000
_cell.angle_alpha   90.00
_cell.angle_beta   90.00
_cell.angle_gamma   90.00
#
_symmetry.space_group_name_H-M   'P 1'
#
loop_
_entity.id
_entity.type
_entity.pdbx_description
1 polymer ?
#
loop_
_entity_poly.entity_id
_entity_poly.type
_entity_poly.pdbx_seq_one_letter_code
_entity_poly.pdbx_strand_id
1 'polypeptide(L)'
;LEEGMPLDQLGIIAESMGRAARQAGVHLIAGDTKVVDRGHGDGVYITTTGFGLIPSGIXIGPDQARPGDAIIISGPIGLHGVAILSVREGIEFGAPVVSDTAALHELVSVMLASGTRIHAMRDPTRGGVAAALNEIAQAAGIGVEIVERNIPVPSAVQAACELLGMDPLHIANEGKLIAFVDRADAEQLLTTMRRHPLGREASLIGYATADHPGVVVARTGIGGTRVVDTLIGEQLPRIC
;
A
#
# COMPACT_ATOMS: atom_id res chain seq x y z
N LEU A 1 3.66 -25.76 -5.44
CA LEU A 1 3.45 -26.60 -4.24
C LEU A 1 4.68 -27.41 -3.99
N GLU A 2 5.00 -27.63 -2.72
CA GLU A 2 6.03 -28.59 -2.31
C GLU A 2 5.36 -29.97 -2.09
N GLU A 3 6.05 -31.02 -2.53
CA GLU A 3 5.60 -32.39 -2.37
C GLU A 3 5.34 -32.71 -0.89
N GLY A 4 4.19 -33.28 -0.59
CA GLY A 4 3.76 -33.62 0.76
C GLY A 4 2.84 -32.61 1.42
N MET A 5 2.48 -31.52 0.73
CA MET A 5 1.50 -30.57 1.26
C MET A 5 0.16 -31.29 1.50
N PRO A 6 -0.42 -31.20 2.72
CA PRO A 6 -1.72 -31.84 2.99
C PRO A 6 -2.84 -31.25 2.11
N LEU A 7 -3.69 -32.13 1.58
CA LEU A 7 -4.78 -31.71 0.68
C LEU A 7 -5.83 -30.85 1.40
N ASP A 8 -6.04 -31.08 2.68
CA ASP A 8 -6.95 -30.23 3.48
C ASP A 8 -6.44 -28.80 3.60
N GLN A 9 -5.12 -28.60 3.79
CA GLN A 9 -4.52 -27.28 3.81
C GLN A 9 -4.65 -26.61 2.44
N LEU A 10 -4.39 -27.35 1.37
CA LEU A 10 -4.57 -26.83 0.00
C LEU A 10 -6.04 -26.42 -0.24
N GLY A 11 -6.98 -27.20 0.28
CA GLY A 11 -8.41 -26.87 0.21
C GLY A 11 -8.73 -25.54 0.90
N ILE A 12 -8.18 -25.31 2.09
CA ILE A 12 -8.37 -24.06 2.84
C ILE A 12 -7.84 -22.86 2.04
N ILE A 13 -6.65 -23.03 1.45
CA ILE A 13 -6.04 -21.99 0.62
C ILE A 13 -6.93 -21.68 -0.60
N ALA A 14 -7.38 -22.71 -1.31
CA ALA A 14 -8.22 -22.55 -2.50
C ALA A 14 -9.55 -21.85 -2.15
N GLU A 15 -10.17 -22.22 -1.04
CA GLU A 15 -11.40 -21.57 -0.56
C GLU A 15 -11.15 -20.08 -0.23
N SER A 16 -10.02 -19.78 0.41
CA SER A 16 -9.64 -18.40 0.72
C SER A 16 -9.45 -17.56 -0.55
N MET A 17 -8.77 -18.14 -1.54
CA MET A 17 -8.60 -17.48 -2.85
C MET A 17 -9.97 -17.22 -3.51
N GLY A 18 -10.86 -18.20 -3.48
CA GLY A 18 -12.22 -18.06 -4.03
C GLY A 18 -13.03 -16.98 -3.31
N ARG A 19 -12.93 -16.90 -1.98
CA ARG A 19 -13.61 -15.84 -1.21
C ARG A 19 -13.05 -14.46 -1.59
N ALA A 20 -11.73 -14.32 -1.67
CA ALA A 20 -11.09 -13.05 -2.04
C ALA A 20 -11.50 -12.60 -3.44
N ALA A 21 -11.54 -13.53 -4.40
CA ALA A 21 -11.95 -13.23 -5.78
C ALA A 21 -13.40 -12.73 -5.82
N ARG A 22 -14.31 -13.41 -5.10
CA ARG A 22 -15.71 -12.97 -5.02
C ARG A 22 -15.84 -11.60 -4.37
N GLN A 23 -15.09 -11.36 -3.29
CA GLN A 23 -15.09 -10.07 -2.60
C GLN A 23 -14.58 -8.95 -3.50
N ALA A 24 -13.56 -9.25 -4.31
CA ALA A 24 -12.99 -8.27 -5.24
C ALA A 24 -13.78 -8.13 -6.54
N GLY A 25 -14.79 -8.98 -6.76
CA GLY A 25 -15.60 -8.95 -7.97
C GLY A 25 -14.84 -9.40 -9.22
N VAL A 26 -13.81 -10.25 -9.05
CA VAL A 26 -13.00 -10.73 -10.18
C VAL A 26 -13.18 -12.22 -10.39
N HIS A 27 -12.92 -12.68 -11.62
CA HIS A 27 -12.99 -14.08 -11.99
C HIS A 27 -11.58 -14.67 -12.09
N LEU A 28 -11.40 -15.85 -11.48
CA LEU A 28 -10.21 -16.66 -11.69
C LEU A 28 -10.44 -17.45 -12.99
N ILE A 29 -9.82 -17.01 -14.08
CA ILE A 29 -10.12 -17.55 -15.41
C ILE A 29 -9.14 -18.63 -15.87
N ALA A 30 -8.00 -18.73 -15.21
CA ALA A 30 -6.98 -19.71 -15.54
C ALA A 30 -6.10 -19.96 -14.33
N GLY A 31 -5.41 -21.08 -14.34
CA GLY A 31 -4.44 -21.40 -13.31
C GLY A 31 -3.60 -22.59 -13.76
N ASP A 32 -2.43 -22.71 -13.17
CA ASP A 32 -1.55 -23.84 -13.36
C ASP A 32 -0.93 -24.19 -12.02
N THR A 33 -0.59 -25.45 -11.82
CA THR A 33 0.02 -25.93 -10.60
C THR A 33 1.27 -26.74 -10.91
N LYS A 34 2.37 -26.35 -10.32
CA LYS A 34 3.63 -27.09 -10.38
C LYS A 34 3.93 -27.66 -9.00
N VAL A 35 4.28 -28.94 -8.94
CA VAL A 35 4.76 -29.57 -7.71
C VAL A 35 6.28 -29.74 -7.82
N VAL A 36 7.01 -29.32 -6.80
CA VAL A 36 8.44 -29.51 -6.69
C VAL A 36 8.74 -30.52 -5.58
N ASP A 37 9.88 -31.18 -5.68
CA ASP A 37 10.29 -32.19 -4.71
C ASP A 37 10.44 -31.59 -3.31
N ARG A 38 10.22 -32.41 -2.28
CA ARG A 38 10.35 -32.04 -0.88
C ARG A 38 11.74 -31.44 -0.60
N GLY A 39 11.77 -30.30 0.10
CA GLY A 39 12.99 -29.57 0.43
C GLY A 39 13.45 -28.58 -0.64
N HIS A 40 12.67 -28.44 -1.73
CA HIS A 40 12.97 -27.50 -2.81
C HIS A 40 11.99 -26.33 -2.88
N GLY A 41 11.12 -26.20 -1.87
CA GLY A 41 10.16 -25.12 -1.76
C GLY A 41 9.95 -24.71 -0.31
N ASP A 42 8.94 -23.88 -0.08
CA ASP A 42 8.51 -23.45 1.24
C ASP A 42 6.99 -23.60 1.33
N GLY A 43 6.53 -24.84 1.17
CA GLY A 43 5.13 -25.20 1.19
C GLY A 43 4.38 -24.77 -0.07
N VAL A 44 3.98 -23.51 -0.15
CA VAL A 44 3.19 -23.01 -1.29
C VAL A 44 3.63 -21.59 -1.68
N TYR A 45 3.79 -21.39 -2.99
CA TYR A 45 3.94 -20.06 -3.58
C TYR A 45 2.74 -19.82 -4.50
N ILE A 46 2.15 -18.64 -4.39
CA ILE A 46 1.00 -18.25 -5.22
C ILE A 46 1.36 -16.95 -5.93
N THR A 47 1.35 -16.97 -7.25
CA THR A 47 1.56 -15.78 -8.06
C THR A 47 0.28 -15.49 -8.83
N THR A 48 -0.21 -14.27 -8.76
CA THR A 48 -1.41 -13.87 -9.48
C THR A 48 -1.06 -12.80 -10.53
N THR A 49 -1.74 -12.86 -11.66
CA THR A 49 -1.66 -11.83 -12.68
C THR A 49 -3.09 -11.40 -13.01
N GLY A 50 -3.33 -10.10 -12.98
CA GLY A 50 -4.62 -9.54 -13.30
C GLY A 50 -4.54 -8.62 -14.52
N PHE A 51 -5.64 -8.52 -15.26
CA PHE A 51 -5.77 -7.50 -16.29
C PHE A 51 -7.19 -6.96 -16.29
N GLY A 52 -7.33 -5.73 -16.74
CA GLY A 52 -8.62 -5.04 -16.79
C GLY A 52 -8.63 -3.96 -17.86
N LEU A 53 -9.79 -3.38 -18.07
CA LEU A 53 -9.96 -2.29 -19.03
C LEU A 53 -9.95 -0.96 -18.30
N ILE A 54 -9.14 -0.04 -18.80
CA ILE A 54 -9.13 1.34 -18.29
C ILE A 54 -10.25 2.09 -19.03
N PRO A 55 -11.22 2.66 -18.31
CA PRO A 55 -12.30 3.41 -18.96
C PRO A 55 -11.77 4.58 -19.75
N SER A 56 -12.44 4.89 -20.86
CA SER A 56 -12.10 6.05 -21.70
C SER A 56 -12.12 7.34 -20.86
N GLY A 57 -11.13 8.17 -21.04
CA GLY A 57 -11.01 9.45 -20.34
C GLY A 57 -10.31 9.38 -18.98
N ILE A 58 -9.83 8.23 -18.58
CA ILE A 58 -9.02 8.07 -17.34
C ILE A 58 -7.52 8.17 -17.69
N UNK A 59 -6.80 8.98 -17.15
CA UNK A 59 -5.68 9.15 -17.30
C UNK A 59 -5.01 9.16 -16.23
N ILE A 60 -5.03 8.38 -15.47
CA ILE A 60 -4.29 8.25 -14.21
C ILE A 60 -3.05 7.40 -14.44
N GLY A 61 -1.91 7.89 -14.03
CA GLY A 61 -0.63 7.17 -14.18
C GLY A 61 0.45 7.77 -13.30
N PRO A 62 1.53 7.02 -13.02
CA PRO A 62 2.58 7.54 -12.15
C PRO A 62 3.27 8.79 -12.71
N ASP A 63 3.30 8.92 -14.05
CA ASP A 63 3.89 10.04 -14.75
C ASP A 63 2.93 11.24 -14.90
N GLN A 64 1.68 11.12 -14.41
CA GLN A 64 0.67 12.17 -14.53
C GLN A 64 0.60 13.10 -13.31
N ALA A 65 1.30 12.79 -12.23
CA ALA A 65 1.34 13.66 -11.05
C ALA A 65 2.02 15.00 -11.40
N ARG A 66 1.55 16.07 -10.78
CA ARG A 66 1.96 17.44 -11.13
C ARG A 66 2.35 18.23 -9.89
N PRO A 67 3.29 19.20 -10.04
CA PRO A 67 3.55 20.13 -8.94
C PRO A 67 2.25 20.84 -8.54
N GLY A 68 2.02 20.90 -7.23
CA GLY A 68 0.81 21.45 -6.63
C GLY A 68 -0.22 20.41 -6.23
N ASP A 69 -0.13 19.19 -6.74
CA ASP A 69 -1.07 18.12 -6.36
C ASP A 69 -1.03 17.89 -4.85
N ALA A 70 -2.21 17.69 -4.29
CA ALA A 70 -2.36 17.20 -2.91
C ALA A 70 -2.17 15.69 -2.87
N ILE A 71 -1.54 15.19 -1.81
CA ILE A 71 -1.25 13.76 -1.64
C ILE A 71 -2.08 13.23 -0.48
N ILE A 72 -2.97 12.28 -0.78
CA ILE A 72 -3.90 11.70 0.20
C ILE A 72 -3.59 10.21 0.34
N ILE A 73 -3.49 9.73 1.59
CA ILE A 73 -3.42 8.29 1.88
C ILE A 73 -4.79 7.83 2.40
N SER A 74 -5.19 6.61 2.05
CA SER A 74 -6.53 6.11 2.38
C SER A 74 -6.72 5.73 3.85
N GLY A 75 -5.64 5.60 4.63
CA GLY A 75 -5.76 5.24 6.05
C GLY A 75 -4.45 4.91 6.72
N PRO A 76 -4.50 4.32 7.91
CA PRO A 76 -3.30 4.03 8.72
C PRO A 76 -2.34 3.08 8.04
N ILE A 77 -1.03 3.30 8.27
CA ILE A 77 0.05 2.54 7.62
C ILE A 77 0.72 1.54 8.56
N GLY A 78 1.38 0.54 7.96
CA GLY A 78 2.31 -0.37 8.62
C GLY A 78 1.69 -1.62 9.22
N LEU A 79 0.37 -1.75 9.22
CA LEU A 79 -0.30 -2.90 9.88
C LEU A 79 0.07 -4.23 9.24
N HIS A 80 0.13 -4.31 7.89
CA HIS A 80 0.45 -5.57 7.22
C HIS A 80 1.85 -6.04 7.60
N GLY A 81 2.86 -5.19 7.38
CA GLY A 81 4.25 -5.59 7.64
C GLY A 81 4.49 -5.99 9.09
N VAL A 82 3.91 -5.25 10.05
CA VAL A 82 4.04 -5.58 11.47
C VAL A 82 3.31 -6.90 11.80
N ALA A 83 2.12 -7.14 11.21
CA ALA A 83 1.39 -8.40 11.42
C ALA A 83 2.20 -9.60 10.93
N ILE A 84 2.81 -9.51 9.74
CA ILE A 84 3.62 -10.60 9.19
C ILE A 84 4.89 -10.80 10.04
N LEU A 85 5.54 -9.71 10.42
CA LEU A 85 6.74 -9.78 11.25
C LEU A 85 6.45 -10.43 12.61
N SER A 86 5.33 -10.07 13.24
CA SER A 86 4.88 -10.65 14.51
C SER A 86 4.80 -12.17 14.41
N VAL A 87 4.16 -12.68 13.34
CA VAL A 87 3.98 -14.13 13.14
C VAL A 87 5.31 -14.82 12.83
N ARG A 88 6.10 -14.24 11.92
CA ARG A 88 7.35 -14.89 11.47
C ARG A 88 8.42 -14.93 12.54
N GLU A 89 8.54 -13.88 13.33
CA GLU A 89 9.58 -13.76 14.35
C GLU A 89 9.08 -14.13 15.76
N GLY A 90 7.78 -14.42 15.90
CA GLY A 90 7.19 -14.75 17.19
C GLY A 90 7.21 -13.59 18.17
N ILE A 91 7.11 -12.36 17.68
CA ILE A 91 7.18 -11.14 18.51
C ILE A 91 5.75 -10.67 18.82
N GLU A 92 5.48 -10.47 20.11
CA GLU A 92 4.20 -9.91 20.56
C GLU A 92 4.37 -8.41 20.88
N PHE A 93 3.49 -7.59 20.29
CA PHE A 93 3.51 -6.14 20.48
C PHE A 93 2.41 -5.65 21.43
N GLY A 94 2.13 -6.45 22.47
CA GLY A 94 1.16 -6.10 23.51
C GLY A 94 -0.30 -6.38 23.15
N ALA A 95 -0.61 -6.42 21.86
CA ALA A 95 -1.94 -6.78 21.35
C ALA A 95 -1.78 -7.39 19.95
N PRO A 96 -2.68 -8.26 19.54
CA PRO A 96 -2.62 -8.83 18.18
C PRO A 96 -2.71 -7.74 17.13
N VAL A 97 -1.77 -7.75 16.18
CA VAL A 97 -1.80 -6.85 15.03
C VAL A 97 -2.36 -7.63 13.84
N VAL A 98 -3.40 -7.10 13.24
CA VAL A 98 -4.08 -7.73 12.10
C VAL A 98 -3.70 -6.99 10.82
N SER A 99 -3.40 -7.75 9.76
CA SER A 99 -3.09 -7.19 8.45
C SER A 99 -4.23 -6.32 7.93
N ASP A 100 -3.86 -5.24 7.25
CA ASP A 100 -4.80 -4.33 6.61
C ASP A 100 -5.26 -4.82 5.22
N THR A 101 -4.92 -6.04 4.82
CA THR A 101 -5.28 -6.60 3.52
C THR A 101 -6.76 -6.35 3.18
N ALA A 102 -7.01 -5.70 2.06
CA ALA A 102 -8.38 -5.34 1.64
C ALA A 102 -8.46 -5.13 0.13
N ALA A 103 -9.63 -5.45 -0.45
CA ALA A 103 -9.92 -5.19 -1.85
C ALA A 103 -10.34 -3.72 -2.01
N LEU A 104 -9.55 -2.93 -2.73
CA LEU A 104 -9.71 -1.49 -2.81
C LEU A 104 -10.61 -1.02 -3.97
N HIS A 105 -11.12 -1.94 -4.77
CA HIS A 105 -11.85 -1.60 -6.01
C HIS A 105 -13.08 -0.70 -5.77
N GLU A 106 -13.82 -0.92 -4.67
CA GLU A 106 -14.98 -0.09 -4.35
C GLU A 106 -14.57 1.32 -3.94
N LEU A 107 -13.51 1.44 -3.12
CA LEU A 107 -12.96 2.75 -2.75
C LEU A 107 -12.51 3.51 -4.02
N VAL A 108 -11.76 2.84 -4.90
CA VAL A 108 -11.30 3.45 -6.16
C VAL A 108 -12.50 3.87 -7.01
N SER A 109 -13.55 3.02 -7.08
CA SER A 109 -14.75 3.35 -7.86
C SER A 109 -15.43 4.63 -7.37
N VAL A 110 -15.60 4.81 -6.04
CA VAL A 110 -16.22 6.03 -5.53
C VAL A 110 -15.29 7.24 -5.72
N MET A 111 -13.98 7.05 -5.64
CA MET A 111 -13.01 8.13 -5.92
C MET A 111 -13.14 8.60 -7.38
N LEU A 112 -13.16 7.68 -8.33
CA LEU A 112 -13.30 8.01 -9.76
C LEU A 112 -14.65 8.67 -10.06
N ALA A 113 -15.72 8.19 -9.41
CA ALA A 113 -17.07 8.75 -9.60
C ALA A 113 -17.24 10.13 -8.95
N SER A 114 -16.31 10.57 -8.11
CA SER A 114 -16.41 11.87 -7.43
C SER A 114 -16.28 13.07 -8.36
N GLY A 115 -15.75 12.88 -9.56
CA GLY A 115 -15.49 13.96 -10.50
C GLY A 115 -14.23 14.76 -10.19
N THR A 116 -13.43 14.34 -9.20
CA THR A 116 -12.17 15.01 -8.86
C THR A 116 -11.07 14.62 -9.85
N ARG A 117 -10.13 15.53 -10.05
CA ARG A 117 -9.02 15.33 -11.00
C ARG A 117 -7.88 14.60 -10.31
N ILE A 118 -7.98 13.27 -10.30
CA ILE A 118 -6.93 12.40 -9.76
C ILE A 118 -5.90 12.17 -10.87
N HIS A 119 -4.64 12.43 -10.58
CA HIS A 119 -3.55 12.33 -11.56
C HIS A 119 -2.77 11.02 -11.41
N ALA A 120 -2.54 10.55 -10.17
CA ALA A 120 -1.84 9.29 -9.93
C ALA A 120 -2.44 8.57 -8.72
N MET A 121 -2.38 7.24 -8.76
CA MET A 121 -2.72 6.39 -7.60
C MET A 121 -1.71 5.26 -7.51
N ARG A 122 -1.37 4.84 -6.31
CA ARG A 122 -0.41 3.77 -6.06
C ARG A 122 -0.71 3.09 -4.72
N ASP A 123 -0.64 1.78 -4.70
CA ASP A 123 -0.69 0.99 -3.47
C ASP A 123 0.72 0.98 -2.83
N PRO A 124 0.87 1.36 -1.56
CA PRO A 124 2.17 1.39 -0.90
C PRO A 124 2.51 0.01 -0.29
N THR A 125 2.69 -1.00 -1.14
CA THR A 125 3.01 -2.38 -0.77
C THR A 125 4.49 -2.50 -0.37
N ARG A 126 5.29 -3.28 -1.09
CA ARG A 126 6.71 -3.47 -0.75
C ARG A 126 7.45 -2.13 -0.73
N GLY A 127 8.20 -1.88 0.35
CA GLY A 127 8.90 -0.61 0.55
C GLY A 127 8.02 0.53 1.06
N GLY A 128 6.73 0.25 1.26
CA GLY A 128 5.80 1.15 1.93
C GLY A 128 5.51 2.45 1.18
N VAL A 129 5.11 3.45 1.95
CA VAL A 129 4.81 4.80 1.46
C VAL A 129 6.07 5.42 0.82
N ALA A 130 7.23 5.16 1.40
CA ALA A 130 8.51 5.68 0.89
C ALA A 130 8.74 5.25 -0.56
N ALA A 131 8.62 3.95 -0.85
CA ALA A 131 8.83 3.43 -2.21
C ALA A 131 7.78 4.01 -3.18
N ALA A 132 6.50 3.97 -2.80
CA ALA A 132 5.41 4.45 -3.67
C ALA A 132 5.59 5.93 -4.04
N LEU A 133 5.95 6.78 -3.06
CA LEU A 133 6.15 8.21 -3.32
C LEU A 133 7.39 8.47 -4.20
N ASN A 134 8.49 7.73 -3.95
CA ASN A 134 9.70 7.86 -4.76
C ASN A 134 9.46 7.43 -6.21
N GLU A 135 8.72 6.33 -6.42
CA GLU A 135 8.38 5.87 -7.76
C GLU A 135 7.61 6.93 -8.54
N ILE A 136 6.61 7.54 -7.91
CA ILE A 136 5.81 8.60 -8.56
C ILE A 136 6.66 9.87 -8.78
N ALA A 137 7.44 10.28 -7.76
CA ALA A 137 8.30 11.47 -7.88
C ALA A 137 9.26 11.35 -9.06
N GLN A 138 9.88 10.18 -9.23
CA GLN A 138 10.81 9.91 -10.33
C GLN A 138 10.08 9.84 -11.68
N ALA A 139 8.96 9.10 -11.74
CA ALA A 139 8.21 8.92 -12.99
C ALA A 139 7.64 10.24 -13.53
N ALA A 140 7.16 11.11 -12.65
CA ALA A 140 6.58 12.40 -13.01
C ALA A 140 7.60 13.54 -13.06
N GLY A 141 8.82 13.33 -12.55
CA GLY A 141 9.84 14.39 -12.50
C GLY A 141 9.50 15.53 -11.55
N ILE A 142 8.83 15.21 -10.44
CA ILE A 142 8.38 16.18 -9.43
C ILE A 142 9.06 15.92 -8.09
N GLY A 143 9.08 16.91 -7.21
CA GLY A 143 9.41 16.72 -5.80
C GLY A 143 8.14 16.37 -5.01
N VAL A 144 8.34 15.75 -3.87
CA VAL A 144 7.25 15.41 -2.94
C VAL A 144 7.61 15.89 -1.54
N GLU A 145 6.69 16.63 -0.91
CA GLU A 145 6.84 17.05 0.48
C GLU A 145 5.70 16.48 1.32
N ILE A 146 6.05 15.63 2.27
CA ILE A 146 5.06 15.06 3.20
C ILE A 146 5.27 15.62 4.61
N VAL A 147 4.23 15.55 5.42
CA VAL A 147 4.24 15.98 6.83
C VAL A 147 3.99 14.74 7.68
N GLU A 148 5.01 14.27 8.38
CA GLU A 148 4.95 13.00 9.13
C GLU A 148 3.75 12.92 10.10
N ARG A 149 3.49 14.00 10.83
CA ARG A 149 2.37 14.01 11.80
C ARG A 149 0.99 13.84 11.18
N ASN A 150 0.88 14.04 9.86
CA ASN A 150 -0.39 13.89 9.14
C ASN A 150 -0.62 12.44 8.66
N ILE A 151 0.40 11.60 8.79
CA ILE A 151 0.30 10.20 8.35
C ILE A 151 -0.20 9.38 9.53
N PRO A 152 -1.36 8.74 9.41
CA PRO A 152 -1.89 7.95 10.52
C PRO A 152 -1.05 6.68 10.72
N VAL A 153 -0.43 6.56 11.90
CA VAL A 153 0.34 5.37 12.28
C VAL A 153 -0.27 4.81 13.56
N PRO A 154 -0.81 3.60 13.53
CA PRO A 154 -1.39 2.99 14.74
C PRO A 154 -0.34 2.83 15.86
N SER A 155 -0.78 2.94 17.11
CA SER A 155 0.14 2.84 18.26
C SER A 155 0.93 1.54 18.29
N ALA A 156 0.31 0.41 17.89
CA ALA A 156 1.01 -0.87 17.84
C ALA A 156 2.12 -0.88 16.77
N VAL A 157 1.88 -0.21 15.63
CA VAL A 157 2.90 -0.06 14.58
C VAL A 157 4.02 0.86 15.09
N GLN A 158 3.65 1.97 15.73
CA GLN A 158 4.63 2.90 16.30
C GLN A 158 5.54 2.18 17.31
N ALA A 159 4.94 1.42 18.23
CA ALA A 159 5.68 0.67 19.24
C ALA A 159 6.62 -0.38 18.62
N ALA A 160 6.13 -1.10 17.58
CA ALA A 160 6.95 -2.08 16.87
C ALA A 160 8.16 -1.39 16.20
N CYS A 161 7.93 -0.25 15.56
CA CYS A 161 8.98 0.51 14.88
C CYS A 161 10.03 1.01 15.88
N GLU A 162 9.60 1.54 17.01
CA GLU A 162 10.51 2.02 18.07
C GLU A 162 11.35 0.87 18.62
N LEU A 163 10.74 -0.27 18.87
CA LEU A 163 11.42 -1.45 19.42
C LEU A 163 12.48 -1.99 18.45
N LEU A 164 12.17 -2.00 17.16
CA LEU A 164 13.00 -2.64 16.14
C LEU A 164 13.87 -1.67 15.33
N GLY A 165 13.78 -0.37 15.61
CA GLY A 165 14.54 0.64 14.89
C GLY A 165 14.11 0.82 13.45
N MET A 166 12.82 0.65 13.17
CA MET A 166 12.25 0.74 11.82
C MET A 166 11.51 2.07 11.62
N ASP A 167 11.38 2.48 10.36
CA ASP A 167 10.61 3.66 9.99
C ASP A 167 9.26 3.20 9.40
N PRO A 168 8.11 3.63 9.97
CA PRO A 168 6.79 3.26 9.44
C PRO A 168 6.60 3.53 7.96
N LEU A 169 7.28 4.54 7.41
CA LEU A 169 7.16 4.88 5.99
C LEU A 169 7.63 3.76 5.05
N HIS A 170 8.48 2.86 5.54
CA HIS A 170 9.04 1.77 4.75
C HIS A 170 8.32 0.43 4.93
N ILE A 171 7.31 0.40 5.83
CA ILE A 171 6.58 -0.84 6.13
C ILE A 171 5.47 -1.08 5.11
N ALA A 172 5.37 -2.31 4.64
CA ALA A 172 4.40 -2.71 3.61
C ALA A 172 2.95 -2.62 4.10
N ASN A 173 2.06 -2.24 3.18
CA ASN A 173 0.61 -2.16 3.37
C ASN A 173 -0.08 -2.95 2.25
N GLU A 174 -1.14 -3.70 2.56
CA GLU A 174 -1.83 -4.53 1.56
C GLU A 174 -3.30 -4.13 1.36
N GLY A 175 -3.73 -3.04 1.98
CA GLY A 175 -5.09 -2.53 1.86
C GLY A 175 -5.15 -1.01 1.90
N LYS A 176 -4.12 -0.36 1.36
CA LYS A 176 -4.04 1.11 1.33
C LYS A 176 -3.71 1.60 -0.08
N LEU A 177 -4.09 2.85 -0.36
CA LEU A 177 -3.65 3.53 -1.56
C LEU A 177 -3.25 4.98 -1.25
N ILE A 178 -2.37 5.50 -2.09
CA ILE A 178 -1.98 6.91 -2.12
C ILE A 178 -2.55 7.50 -3.41
N ALA A 179 -3.13 8.70 -3.34
CA ALA A 179 -3.66 9.40 -4.49
C ALA A 179 -3.03 10.80 -4.60
N PHE A 180 -2.65 11.18 -5.81
CA PHE A 180 -2.25 12.54 -6.17
C PHE A 180 -3.43 13.18 -6.89
N VAL A 181 -3.94 14.27 -6.35
CA VAL A 181 -5.17 14.92 -6.82
C VAL A 181 -4.92 16.41 -6.96
N ASP A 182 -5.53 17.04 -7.97
CA ASP A 182 -5.49 18.50 -8.10
C ASP A 182 -5.83 19.14 -6.75
N ARG A 183 -5.04 20.13 -6.35
CA ARG A 183 -5.16 20.77 -5.03
C ARG A 183 -6.57 21.32 -4.77
N ALA A 184 -7.22 21.82 -5.81
CA ALA A 184 -8.57 22.38 -5.65
C ALA A 184 -9.62 21.30 -5.34
N ASP A 185 -9.35 20.05 -5.71
CA ASP A 185 -10.28 18.94 -5.52
C ASP A 185 -9.96 18.10 -4.26
N ALA A 186 -8.88 18.43 -3.56
CA ALA A 186 -8.38 17.61 -2.46
C ALA A 186 -9.40 17.38 -1.34
N GLU A 187 -10.10 18.45 -0.92
CA GLU A 187 -11.08 18.36 0.17
C GLU A 187 -12.29 17.53 -0.25
N GLN A 188 -12.73 17.68 -1.50
CA GLN A 188 -13.83 16.87 -2.04
C GLN A 188 -13.46 15.39 -2.08
N LEU A 189 -12.26 15.08 -2.58
CA LEU A 189 -11.79 13.69 -2.64
C LEU A 189 -11.65 13.10 -1.25
N LEU A 190 -11.04 13.85 -0.32
CA LEU A 190 -10.85 13.41 1.07
C LEU A 190 -12.21 13.10 1.74
N THR A 191 -13.19 13.99 1.54
CA THR A 191 -14.54 13.80 2.06
C THR A 191 -15.20 12.56 1.46
N THR A 192 -15.04 12.35 0.14
CA THR A 192 -15.57 11.17 -0.56
C THR A 192 -14.95 9.89 0.00
N MET A 193 -13.62 9.87 0.13
CA MET A 193 -12.91 8.70 0.68
C MET A 193 -13.39 8.38 2.10
N ARG A 194 -13.54 9.39 2.96
CA ARG A 194 -13.93 9.19 4.37
C ARG A 194 -15.34 8.62 4.56
N ARG A 195 -16.21 8.72 3.56
CA ARG A 195 -17.53 8.09 3.57
C ARG A 195 -17.48 6.59 3.31
N HIS A 196 -16.38 6.11 2.78
CA HIS A 196 -16.17 4.69 2.49
C HIS A 196 -15.44 4.02 3.66
N PRO A 197 -15.81 2.79 4.07
CA PRO A 197 -15.17 2.14 5.21
C PRO A 197 -13.64 2.06 5.11
N LEU A 198 -13.10 1.77 3.91
CA LEU A 198 -11.65 1.64 3.69
C LEU A 198 -10.93 3.00 3.56
N GLY A 199 -11.67 4.10 3.53
CA GLY A 199 -11.12 5.46 3.50
C GLY A 199 -11.47 6.30 4.72
N ARG A 200 -12.11 5.71 5.74
CA ARG A 200 -12.60 6.45 6.91
C ARG A 200 -11.52 7.29 7.58
N GLU A 201 -10.30 6.77 7.62
CA GLU A 201 -9.16 7.45 8.22
C GLU A 201 -8.23 8.07 7.18
N ALA A 202 -8.76 8.36 5.99
CA ALA A 202 -7.97 9.02 4.93
C ALA A 202 -7.43 10.36 5.40
N SER A 203 -6.21 10.67 5.01
CA SER A 203 -5.51 11.87 5.46
C SER A 203 -4.75 12.53 4.31
N LEU A 204 -4.78 13.86 4.31
CA LEU A 204 -3.93 14.68 3.44
C LEU A 204 -2.53 14.71 4.06
N ILE A 205 -1.57 14.06 3.41
CA ILE A 205 -0.24 13.84 3.97
C ILE A 205 0.83 14.80 3.41
N GLY A 206 0.54 15.51 2.32
CA GLY A 206 1.53 16.39 1.74
C GLY A 206 1.14 16.93 0.38
N TYR A 207 2.13 17.43 -0.34
CA TYR A 207 1.94 18.04 -1.67
C TYR A 207 3.12 17.72 -2.59
N ALA A 208 2.82 17.68 -3.87
CA ALA A 208 3.83 17.65 -4.92
C ALA A 208 4.38 19.07 -5.15
N THR A 209 5.65 19.16 -5.50
CA THR A 209 6.30 20.46 -5.73
C THR A 209 7.16 20.41 -7.00
N ALA A 210 7.49 21.59 -7.54
CA ALA A 210 8.47 21.72 -8.62
C ALA A 210 9.91 21.69 -8.10
N ASP A 211 10.10 21.88 -6.79
CA ASP A 211 11.41 21.85 -6.16
C ASP A 211 11.91 20.42 -6.00
N HIS A 212 13.22 20.22 -6.02
CA HIS A 212 13.89 18.92 -5.83
C HIS A 212 13.26 17.74 -6.61
N PRO A 213 13.14 17.83 -7.95
CA PRO A 213 12.50 16.78 -8.76
C PRO A 213 13.09 15.38 -8.50
N GLY A 214 12.22 14.38 -8.37
CA GLY A 214 12.61 12.99 -8.11
C GLY A 214 12.95 12.70 -6.66
N VAL A 215 12.77 13.67 -5.74
CA VAL A 215 13.16 13.51 -4.33
C VAL A 215 11.93 13.67 -3.43
N VAL A 216 11.81 12.79 -2.44
CA VAL A 216 10.77 12.86 -1.41
C VAL A 216 11.39 13.40 -0.12
N VAL A 217 10.79 14.43 0.45
CA VAL A 217 11.21 14.93 1.76
C VAL A 217 10.03 14.88 2.74
N ALA A 218 10.36 14.64 4.01
CA ALA A 218 9.39 14.63 5.09
C ALA A 218 9.70 15.71 6.10
N ARG A 219 8.68 16.50 6.45
CA ARG A 219 8.76 17.44 7.57
C ARG A 219 8.47 16.66 8.84
N THR A 220 9.46 16.63 9.73
CA THR A 220 9.38 15.85 10.97
C THR A 220 8.54 16.58 12.03
N GLY A 221 8.12 15.84 13.05
CA GLY A 221 7.32 16.39 14.17
C GLY A 221 8.02 17.47 14.96
N ILE A 222 9.35 17.51 14.94
CA ILE A 222 10.16 18.52 15.66
C ILE A 222 10.56 19.71 14.77
N GLY A 223 10.02 19.77 13.55
CA GLY A 223 10.23 20.92 12.65
C GLY A 223 11.41 20.81 11.71
N GLY A 224 12.14 19.70 11.75
CA GLY A 224 13.20 19.43 10.78
C GLY A 224 12.66 18.88 9.46
N THR A 225 13.55 18.72 8.49
CA THR A 225 13.24 18.06 7.21
C THR A 225 14.25 16.94 7.00
N ARG A 226 13.76 15.78 6.52
CA ARG A 226 14.63 14.66 6.13
C ARG A 226 14.25 14.14 4.76
N VAL A 227 15.22 13.60 4.06
CA VAL A 227 14.96 12.89 2.79
C VAL A 227 14.36 11.53 3.13
N VAL A 228 13.34 11.14 2.38
CA VAL A 228 12.72 9.82 2.46
C VAL A 228 13.13 9.07 1.20
N ASP A 229 14.14 8.23 1.31
CA ASP A 229 14.68 7.50 0.17
C ASP A 229 14.15 6.05 0.17
N THR A 230 14.33 5.37 -0.94
CA THR A 230 14.08 3.93 -1.00
C THR A 230 15.18 3.18 -0.26
N LEU A 231 14.80 2.14 0.46
CA LEU A 231 15.80 1.34 1.20
C LEU A 231 16.65 0.51 0.24
N ILE A 232 17.92 0.43 0.54
CA ILE A 232 18.85 -0.48 -0.14
C ILE A 232 18.92 -1.75 0.72
N GLY A 233 18.43 -2.85 0.18
CA GLY A 233 18.34 -4.12 0.90
C GLY A 233 17.00 -4.34 1.58
N GLU A 234 16.83 -5.52 2.15
CA GLU A 234 15.58 -5.92 2.81
C GLU A 234 15.69 -5.69 4.31
N GLN A 235 14.88 -4.77 4.86
CA GLN A 235 14.79 -4.56 6.31
C GLN A 235 13.77 -5.49 6.96
N LEU A 236 12.83 -5.99 6.18
CA LEU A 236 11.80 -6.91 6.66
C LEU A 236 11.94 -8.23 5.93
N PRO A 237 11.59 -9.35 6.56
CA PRO A 237 11.51 -10.61 5.82
C PRO A 237 10.54 -10.46 4.65
N ARG A 238 10.69 -11.28 3.62
CA ARG A 238 9.80 -11.26 2.46
C ARG A 238 8.36 -11.46 2.94
N ILE A 239 7.53 -10.44 2.76
CA ILE A 239 6.17 -10.42 3.29
C ILE A 239 5.11 -10.44 2.19
N CYS A 240 5.55 -10.52 0.94
CA CYS A 240 4.67 -10.71 -0.22
C CYS A 240 5.41 -11.43 -1.34
#